data_ad327a2281641c90abd78ccfd6c12623
#
_entry.id   ad327a2281641c90abd78ccfd6c12623
#
_cell.length_a   1.000
_cell.length_b   1.000
_cell.length_c   1.000
_cell.angle_alpha   90.00
_cell.angle_beta   90.00
_cell.angle_gamma   90.00
#
_symmetry.space_group_name_H-M   'P 1'
#
loop_
_entity.id
_entity.type
_entity.pdbx_description
1 polymer ?
#
loop_
_entity_poly.entity_id
_entity_poly.type
_entity_poly.pdbx_seq_one_letter_code
_entity_poly.pdbx_strand_id
1 'polypeptide(L)'
;MRSAGVAEGLPAKDVRALGFPRLHAGAARFLPATLQKAAGVRFAARPGGPPTPSEARAVSSRLLGVAKAFYRDANPETAAALLEISLRHPHELVRVAAAASYVEVTADSARAIRILGHGVRSRDRLVRDVAAHALAHVDPGNPALEKLLASKTRPSGRRPSRTSMIVHGTWARSSSWWQPPTGDFWTYLHDNVDPNLYGAPDRFEWSGGYSDAARALGGHDLQAWVQQHNLGGLDLFTHSHGGSVAMLANQSGTRVGRLVLLSCPVHWPKYAPDFTAVGTVVSVRVHLDLVILADRGGQRFHDNRIQENVLPIWFDHFATHDPGNWVTYGVPGML
;
A
#
# COMPACT_ATOMS: atom_id res chain seq x y z
N MET A 1 9.96 -0.50 13.37
CA MET A 1 9.07 -1.06 14.39
C MET A 1 7.68 -0.50 14.36
N ARG A 2 7.47 0.72 13.97
CA ARG A 2 6.15 1.14 13.50
C ARG A 2 5.60 0.13 12.52
N SER A 3 6.48 -0.40 11.67
CA SER A 3 6.17 -1.50 10.77
C SER A 3 5.63 -2.77 11.43
N ALA A 4 6.01 -3.02 12.67
CA ALA A 4 5.46 -4.14 13.42
C ALA A 4 4.23 -3.74 14.26
N GLY A 5 3.71 -2.51 14.09
CA GLY A 5 2.65 -1.95 14.91
C GLY A 5 3.04 -1.71 16.36
N VAL A 6 4.30 -1.97 16.68
CA VAL A 6 4.85 -1.87 18.04
C VAL A 6 5.55 -0.53 18.23
N ALA A 7 5.83 0.14 17.14
CA ALA A 7 6.69 1.29 17.10
C ALA A 7 6.07 2.60 17.61
N GLU A 8 4.83 2.60 17.99
CA GLU A 8 4.21 3.81 18.53
C GLU A 8 4.10 3.79 20.06
N GLY A 9 4.97 3.00 20.71
CA GLY A 9 5.00 2.93 22.18
C GLY A 9 3.82 2.19 22.80
N LEU A 10 3.08 1.40 22.00
CA LEU A 10 1.99 0.58 22.51
C LEU A 10 2.55 -0.53 23.41
N PRO A 11 1.99 -0.77 24.61
CA PRO A 11 2.38 -1.88 25.46
C PRO A 11 2.21 -3.22 24.72
N ALA A 12 3.11 -4.17 24.95
CA ALA A 12 3.10 -5.48 24.29
C ALA A 12 1.75 -6.24 24.38
N LYS A 13 0.95 -5.97 25.42
CA LYS A 13 -0.39 -6.51 25.59
C LYS A 13 -1.40 -5.96 24.57
N ASP A 14 -1.23 -4.72 24.13
CA ASP A 14 -2.16 -4.05 23.20
C ASP A 14 -1.89 -4.45 21.74
N VAL A 15 -0.68 -4.90 21.43
CA VAL A 15 -0.35 -5.51 20.14
C VAL A 15 -1.20 -6.78 19.89
N ARG A 16 -1.56 -7.51 20.94
CA ARG A 16 -2.48 -8.65 20.85
C ARG A 16 -3.93 -8.22 20.58
N ALA A 17 -4.33 -7.08 21.13
CA ALA A 17 -5.66 -6.52 20.93
C ALA A 17 -5.86 -5.93 19.53
N LEU A 18 -4.79 -5.49 18.86
CA LEU A 18 -4.83 -4.98 17.48
C LEU A 18 -5.02 -6.08 16.43
N GLY A 19 -5.24 -7.34 16.85
CA GLY A 19 -5.46 -8.44 15.90
C GLY A 19 -4.25 -8.72 15.03
N PHE A 20 -3.04 -8.31 15.46
CA PHE A 20 -1.83 -8.92 14.93
C PHE A 20 -2.01 -10.42 15.04
N PRO A 21 -1.96 -11.17 13.93
CA PRO A 21 -2.23 -12.57 14.04
C PRO A 21 -1.27 -13.13 15.08
N ARG A 22 -1.78 -13.75 16.13
CA ARG A 22 -1.11 -14.97 16.56
C ARG A 22 -0.76 -15.60 15.24
N LEU A 23 0.54 -15.78 14.95
CA LEU A 23 0.97 -16.48 13.74
C LEU A 23 -0.04 -17.58 13.47
N HIS A 24 -1.05 -17.24 12.66
CA HIS A 24 -2.13 -18.16 12.35
C HIS A 24 -1.47 -19.41 11.78
N ALA A 25 -2.05 -20.58 11.98
CA ALA A 25 -1.51 -21.81 11.40
C ALA A 25 -1.26 -21.67 9.89
N GLY A 26 -1.94 -20.78 9.19
CA GLY A 26 -1.64 -20.35 7.82
C GLY A 26 -0.37 -19.51 7.71
N ALA A 27 -0.13 -18.55 8.59
CA ALA A 27 1.11 -17.79 8.64
C ALA A 27 2.26 -18.63 9.24
N ALA A 28 1.95 -19.55 10.16
CA ALA A 28 2.90 -20.52 10.67
C ALA A 28 3.30 -21.57 9.63
N ARG A 29 2.48 -21.83 8.62
CA ARG A 29 2.88 -22.62 7.43
C ARG A 29 3.77 -21.80 6.49
N PHE A 30 3.58 -20.51 6.43
CA PHE A 30 4.43 -19.61 5.65
C PHE A 30 5.73 -19.28 6.37
N LEU A 31 5.68 -19.00 7.67
CA LEU A 31 6.85 -18.64 8.46
C LEU A 31 7.90 -19.75 8.56
N PRO A 32 7.61 -21.03 8.79
CA PRO A 32 8.66 -22.03 8.84
C PRO A 32 9.39 -22.24 7.52
N ALA A 33 8.71 -22.26 6.38
CA ALA A 33 9.36 -22.37 5.09
C ALA A 33 10.05 -21.05 4.69
N THR A 34 9.47 -19.93 5.04
CA THR A 34 10.01 -18.58 4.84
C THR A 34 11.16 -18.34 5.81
N LEU A 35 11.03 -18.78 7.04
CA LEU A 35 12.08 -18.75 8.04
C LEU A 35 13.19 -19.77 7.70
N GLN A 36 12.87 -20.95 7.21
CA GLN A 36 13.83 -21.92 6.68
C GLN A 36 14.65 -21.32 5.54
N LYS A 37 14.06 -20.48 4.74
CA LYS A 37 14.73 -19.76 3.66
C LYS A 37 15.41 -18.47 4.12
N ALA A 38 14.89 -17.73 5.09
CA ALA A 38 15.54 -16.56 5.72
C ALA A 38 16.77 -16.96 6.51
N ALA A 39 16.72 -18.14 7.01
CA ALA A 39 17.81 -18.87 7.60
C ALA A 39 19.02 -18.99 6.72
N GLY A 40 18.85 -18.97 5.48
CA GLY A 40 19.91 -18.88 4.51
C GLY A 40 20.71 -17.57 4.51
N VAL A 41 20.90 -16.99 5.68
CA VAL A 41 21.77 -15.81 5.86
C VAL A 41 23.14 -15.96 5.22
N ARG A 42 23.66 -17.18 5.16
CA ARG A 42 24.90 -17.51 4.45
C ARG A 42 24.72 -17.79 2.96
N PHE A 43 23.49 -17.92 2.47
CA PHE A 43 23.24 -18.27 1.06
C PHE A 43 23.48 -17.11 0.11
N ALA A 44 23.40 -15.88 0.59
CA ALA A 44 23.79 -14.72 -0.20
C ALA A 44 25.29 -14.69 -0.54
N ALA A 45 26.09 -15.55 0.09
CA ALA A 45 27.51 -15.70 -0.22
C ALA A 45 27.80 -16.73 -1.34
N ARG A 46 26.78 -17.48 -1.78
CA ARG A 46 26.89 -18.39 -2.93
C ARG A 46 25.91 -17.98 -4.00
N PRO A 47 26.37 -17.36 -5.09
CA PRO A 47 25.51 -17.18 -6.25
C PRO A 47 25.07 -18.56 -6.77
N GLY A 48 23.81 -18.91 -6.64
CA GLY A 48 23.17 -19.94 -7.45
C GLY A 48 22.75 -21.27 -6.84
N GLY A 49 22.79 -21.47 -5.53
CA GLY A 49 22.35 -22.75 -4.95
C GLY A 49 21.25 -22.62 -3.87
N PRO A 50 20.26 -23.53 -3.83
CA PRO A 50 19.32 -23.59 -2.71
C PRO A 50 20.06 -23.98 -1.41
N PRO A 51 19.56 -23.54 -0.24
CA PRO A 51 20.15 -23.85 1.05
C PRO A 51 20.13 -25.35 1.35
N THR A 52 21.16 -25.81 2.04
CA THR A 52 21.10 -27.16 2.58
C THR A 52 20.05 -27.26 3.69
N PRO A 53 19.42 -28.43 3.87
CA PRO A 53 18.40 -28.60 4.93
C PRO A 53 18.92 -28.33 6.35
N SER A 54 20.21 -28.51 6.61
CA SER A 54 20.85 -28.23 7.91
C SER A 54 21.02 -26.72 8.13
N GLU A 55 21.46 -26.00 7.11
CA GLU A 55 21.57 -24.54 7.15
C GLU A 55 20.18 -23.92 7.30
N ALA A 56 19.17 -24.37 6.55
CA ALA A 56 17.80 -23.94 6.66
C ALA A 56 17.24 -24.14 8.09
N ARG A 57 17.52 -25.28 8.73
CA ARG A 57 17.11 -25.57 10.11
C ARG A 57 17.78 -24.68 11.15
N ALA A 58 19.09 -24.47 11.04
CA ALA A 58 19.84 -23.67 12.02
C ALA A 58 19.34 -22.23 12.13
N VAL A 59 18.92 -21.64 11.04
CA VAL A 59 18.49 -20.26 11.02
C VAL A 59 16.99 -20.15 11.28
N SER A 60 16.18 -21.13 10.89
CA SER A 60 14.80 -21.21 11.35
C SER A 60 14.71 -21.16 12.87
N SER A 61 15.57 -21.93 13.56
CA SER A 61 15.63 -21.93 15.02
C SER A 61 16.03 -20.57 15.59
N ARG A 62 17.02 -19.91 14.98
CA ARG A 62 17.47 -18.56 15.40
C ARG A 62 16.39 -17.51 15.18
N LEU A 63 15.79 -17.46 14.02
CA LEU A 63 14.71 -16.54 13.69
C LEU A 63 13.48 -16.76 14.58
N LEU A 64 13.14 -18.01 14.82
CA LEU A 64 12.05 -18.38 15.72
C LEU A 64 12.35 -17.94 17.16
N GLY A 65 13.60 -18.08 17.60
CA GLY A 65 14.05 -17.60 18.91
C GLY A 65 13.93 -16.10 19.05
N VAL A 66 14.44 -15.35 18.07
CA VAL A 66 14.37 -13.89 18.05
C VAL A 66 12.92 -13.40 17.92
N ALA A 67 12.09 -14.05 17.10
CA ALA A 67 10.68 -13.72 16.98
C ALA A 67 9.94 -13.95 18.30
N LYS A 68 10.18 -15.07 18.99
CA LYS A 68 9.59 -15.34 20.30
C LYS A 68 10.01 -14.30 21.35
N ALA A 69 11.29 -13.93 21.39
CA ALA A 69 11.79 -12.90 22.28
C ALA A 69 11.12 -11.55 21.99
N PHE A 70 11.02 -11.18 20.73
CA PHE A 70 10.34 -9.97 20.30
C PHE A 70 8.85 -9.95 20.72
N TYR A 71 8.13 -11.05 20.50
CA TYR A 71 6.72 -11.15 20.90
C TYR A 71 6.51 -11.13 22.42
N ARG A 72 7.49 -11.58 23.19
CA ARG A 72 7.44 -11.54 24.65
C ARG A 72 7.72 -10.16 25.21
N ASP A 73 8.78 -9.52 24.74
CA ASP A 73 9.41 -8.38 25.39
C ASP A 73 9.21 -7.06 24.62
N ALA A 74 8.75 -7.12 23.35
CA ALA A 74 8.60 -5.98 22.42
C ALA A 74 9.86 -5.10 22.34
N ASN A 75 11.04 -5.70 22.52
CA ASN A 75 12.32 -5.01 22.63
C ASN A 75 12.81 -4.54 21.24
N PRO A 76 13.19 -3.26 21.07
CA PRO A 76 13.74 -2.73 19.82
C PRO A 76 14.95 -3.50 19.28
N GLU A 77 15.81 -4.00 20.15
CA GLU A 77 17.00 -4.77 19.75
C GLU A 77 16.64 -6.11 19.13
N THR A 78 15.67 -6.82 19.69
CA THR A 78 15.16 -8.08 19.14
C THR A 78 14.43 -7.86 17.81
N ALA A 79 13.76 -6.74 17.65
CA ALA A 79 13.17 -6.36 16.38
C ALA A 79 14.22 -6.05 15.31
N ALA A 80 15.24 -5.26 15.64
CA ALA A 80 16.35 -4.97 14.74
C ALA A 80 17.05 -6.25 14.30
N ALA A 81 17.31 -7.18 15.24
CA ALA A 81 17.91 -8.48 14.95
C ALA A 81 17.02 -9.33 14.02
N LEU A 82 15.70 -9.33 14.22
CA LEU A 82 14.73 -10.02 13.37
C LEU A 82 14.74 -9.46 11.94
N LEU A 83 14.73 -8.14 11.83
CA LEU A 83 14.79 -7.44 10.56
C LEU A 83 16.13 -7.70 9.85
N GLU A 84 17.25 -7.61 10.54
CA GLU A 84 18.58 -7.86 9.98
C GLU A 84 18.70 -9.29 9.41
N ILE A 85 18.19 -10.27 10.12
CA ILE A 85 18.14 -11.65 9.61
C ILE A 85 17.24 -11.71 8.37
N SER A 86 16.11 -11.05 8.39
CA SER A 86 15.12 -11.02 7.30
C SER A 86 15.63 -10.30 6.05
N LEU A 87 16.60 -9.35 6.17
CA LEU A 87 17.29 -8.74 5.02
C LEU A 87 18.01 -9.76 4.12
N ARG A 88 18.25 -10.96 4.61
CA ARG A 88 18.92 -12.03 3.88
C ARG A 88 17.96 -13.12 3.43
N HIS A 89 16.66 -12.89 3.58
CA HIS A 89 15.65 -13.86 3.20
C HIS A 89 15.68 -14.16 1.69
N PRO A 90 15.58 -15.41 1.23
CA PRO A 90 15.59 -15.74 -0.19
C PRO A 90 14.34 -15.23 -0.93
N HIS A 91 13.21 -15.09 -0.26
CA HIS A 91 12.01 -14.50 -0.85
C HIS A 91 12.15 -12.99 -0.93
N GLU A 92 12.04 -12.44 -2.14
CA GLU A 92 12.32 -11.03 -2.41
C GLU A 92 11.41 -10.08 -1.62
N LEU A 93 10.11 -10.37 -1.54
CA LEU A 93 9.16 -9.57 -0.78
C LEU A 93 9.54 -9.46 0.71
N VAL A 94 9.99 -10.57 1.31
CA VAL A 94 10.42 -10.57 2.72
C VAL A 94 11.65 -9.70 2.92
N ARG A 95 12.64 -9.78 2.01
CA ARG A 95 13.84 -8.91 2.08
C ARG A 95 13.46 -7.43 1.96
N VAL A 96 12.59 -7.11 1.00
CA VAL A 96 12.18 -5.72 0.73
C VAL A 96 11.34 -5.18 1.87
N ALA A 97 10.39 -5.95 2.39
CA ALA A 97 9.62 -5.55 3.56
C ALA A 97 10.49 -5.35 4.81
N ALA A 98 11.43 -6.26 5.03
CA ALA A 98 12.40 -6.12 6.12
C ALA A 98 13.29 -4.90 5.94
N ALA A 99 13.73 -4.59 4.72
CA ALA A 99 14.54 -3.41 4.42
C ALA A 99 13.75 -2.12 4.64
N ALA A 100 12.49 -2.07 4.22
CA ALA A 100 11.60 -0.94 4.45
C ALA A 100 11.44 -0.63 5.95
N SER A 101 11.33 -1.67 6.77
CA SER A 101 11.22 -1.52 8.23
C SER A 101 12.58 -1.25 8.89
N TYR A 102 13.66 -1.82 8.37
CA TYR A 102 14.99 -1.71 8.96
C TYR A 102 15.54 -0.27 8.90
N VAL A 103 15.31 0.44 7.79
CA VAL A 103 15.74 1.85 7.64
C VAL A 103 15.10 2.79 8.66
N GLU A 104 13.97 2.39 9.26
CA GLU A 104 13.29 3.18 10.28
C GLU A 104 13.85 2.94 11.69
N VAL A 105 14.46 1.78 11.92
CA VAL A 105 14.88 1.33 13.25
C VAL A 105 16.37 1.53 13.49
N THR A 106 17.16 1.63 12.42
CA THR A 106 18.61 1.68 12.52
C THR A 106 19.21 2.85 11.77
N ALA A 107 20.35 3.37 12.28
CA ALA A 107 21.12 4.41 11.61
C ALA A 107 21.89 3.86 10.38
N ASP A 108 22.19 2.56 10.33
CA ASP A 108 22.86 1.91 9.20
C ASP A 108 21.83 1.47 8.15
N SER A 109 21.56 2.38 7.23
CA SER A 109 20.59 2.16 6.16
C SER A 109 21.20 1.68 4.84
N ALA A 110 22.51 1.75 4.64
CA ALA A 110 23.15 1.53 3.34
C ALA A 110 22.82 0.18 2.71
N ARG A 111 22.75 -0.88 3.52
CA ARG A 111 22.38 -2.22 3.06
C ARG A 111 20.90 -2.31 2.68
N ALA A 112 20.04 -1.76 3.50
CA ALA A 112 18.60 -1.74 3.27
C ALA A 112 18.27 -0.91 2.03
N ILE A 113 18.89 0.25 1.85
CA ILE A 113 18.74 1.09 0.64
C ILE A 113 19.13 0.32 -0.63
N ARG A 114 20.23 -0.46 -0.60
CA ARG A 114 20.59 -1.31 -1.75
C ARG A 114 19.53 -2.37 -2.05
N ILE A 115 18.98 -3.01 -1.03
CA ILE A 115 17.91 -4.01 -1.19
C ILE A 115 16.66 -3.36 -1.79
N LEU A 116 16.28 -2.19 -1.30
CA LEU A 116 15.15 -1.42 -1.83
C LEU A 116 15.40 -1.00 -3.28
N GLY A 117 16.60 -0.49 -3.61
CA GLY A 117 16.99 -0.14 -4.98
C GLY A 117 16.95 -1.32 -5.97
N HIS A 118 17.22 -2.54 -5.51
CA HIS A 118 16.98 -3.75 -6.29
C HIS A 118 15.49 -4.08 -6.40
N GLY A 119 14.75 -3.96 -5.30
CA GLY A 119 13.31 -4.23 -5.25
C GLY A 119 12.50 -3.36 -6.21
N VAL A 120 12.88 -2.09 -6.40
CA VAL A 120 12.25 -1.18 -7.39
C VAL A 120 12.30 -1.73 -8.82
N ARG A 121 13.23 -2.62 -9.13
CA ARG A 121 13.41 -3.26 -10.44
C ARG A 121 12.78 -4.65 -10.53
N SER A 122 12.13 -5.12 -9.47
CA SER A 122 11.51 -6.43 -9.42
C SER A 122 10.44 -6.60 -10.51
N ARG A 123 10.25 -7.84 -10.96
CA ARG A 123 9.13 -8.20 -11.83
C ARG A 123 7.81 -8.29 -11.04
N ASP A 124 7.91 -8.56 -9.74
CA ASP A 124 6.75 -8.56 -8.84
C ASP A 124 6.34 -7.10 -8.53
N ARG A 125 5.08 -6.81 -8.80
CA ARG A 125 4.51 -5.46 -8.63
C ARG A 125 4.49 -5.03 -7.17
N LEU A 126 4.08 -5.92 -6.26
CA LEU A 126 4.04 -5.63 -4.83
C LEU A 126 5.44 -5.32 -4.28
N VAL A 127 6.44 -6.10 -4.68
CA VAL A 127 7.84 -5.87 -4.31
C VAL A 127 8.31 -4.50 -4.79
N ARG A 128 8.01 -4.14 -6.05
CA ARG A 128 8.37 -2.81 -6.59
C ARG A 128 7.73 -1.67 -5.81
N ASP A 129 6.45 -1.80 -5.51
CA ASP A 129 5.70 -0.72 -4.87
C ASP A 129 6.14 -0.53 -3.41
N VAL A 130 6.33 -1.61 -2.65
CA VAL A 130 6.91 -1.55 -1.29
C VAL A 130 8.30 -0.91 -1.32
N ALA A 131 9.17 -1.35 -2.24
CA ALA A 131 10.52 -0.82 -2.36
C ALA A 131 10.53 0.66 -2.74
N ALA A 132 9.69 1.06 -3.69
CA ALA A 132 9.61 2.44 -4.15
C ALA A 132 9.07 3.38 -3.08
N HIS A 133 8.03 2.98 -2.34
CA HIS A 133 7.51 3.77 -1.21
C HIS A 133 8.57 3.96 -0.12
N ALA A 134 9.25 2.89 0.27
CA ALA A 134 10.30 2.99 1.27
C ALA A 134 11.48 3.87 0.82
N LEU A 135 11.95 3.72 -0.44
CA LEU A 135 13.01 4.58 -0.98
C LEU A 135 12.60 6.04 -1.05
N ALA A 136 11.36 6.33 -1.43
CA ALA A 136 10.88 7.70 -1.51
C ALA A 136 10.92 8.44 -0.15
N HIS A 137 10.86 7.69 0.97
CA HIS A 137 11.04 8.25 2.31
C HIS A 137 12.51 8.43 2.71
N VAL A 138 13.36 7.46 2.37
CA VAL A 138 14.72 7.38 2.95
C VAL A 138 15.80 7.85 1.99
N ASP A 139 15.57 7.76 0.69
CA ASP A 139 16.48 8.16 -0.38
C ASP A 139 15.70 8.60 -1.62
N PRO A 140 15.00 9.76 -1.57
CA PRO A 140 14.14 10.24 -2.64
C PRO A 140 14.86 10.51 -3.96
N GLY A 141 16.17 10.79 -3.93
CA GLY A 141 17.04 10.96 -5.10
C GLY A 141 17.63 9.65 -5.66
N ASN A 142 17.12 8.50 -5.24
CA ASN A 142 17.65 7.22 -5.70
C ASN A 142 17.45 7.04 -7.21
N PRO A 143 18.51 6.78 -8.00
CA PRO A 143 18.41 6.68 -9.45
C PRO A 143 17.46 5.58 -9.95
N ALA A 144 17.25 4.52 -9.16
CA ALA A 144 16.30 3.47 -9.50
C ALA A 144 14.85 3.96 -9.35
N LEU A 145 14.59 4.78 -8.34
CA LEU A 145 13.29 5.42 -8.13
C LEU A 145 13.01 6.46 -9.22
N GLU A 146 13.96 7.34 -9.53
CA GLU A 146 13.83 8.33 -10.59
C GLU A 146 13.53 7.70 -11.95
N LYS A 147 14.23 6.62 -12.30
CA LYS A 147 13.99 5.87 -13.53
C LYS A 147 12.58 5.25 -13.57
N LEU A 148 12.07 4.76 -12.44
CA LEU A 148 10.70 4.24 -12.34
C LEU A 148 9.68 5.35 -12.60
N LEU A 149 9.88 6.54 -12.04
CA LEU A 149 8.99 7.69 -12.21
C LEU A 149 9.00 8.23 -13.63
N ALA A 150 10.18 8.37 -14.25
CA ALA A 150 10.34 8.86 -15.62
C ALA A 150 9.65 7.98 -16.67
N SER A 151 9.47 6.67 -16.39
CA SER A 151 8.86 5.72 -17.34
C SER A 151 7.34 5.83 -17.49
N LYS A 152 6.66 6.70 -16.72
CA LYS A 152 5.20 6.64 -16.50
C LYS A 152 4.37 7.85 -17.01
N THR A 153 4.84 8.66 -17.98
CA THR A 153 4.13 9.90 -18.40
C THR A 153 3.63 9.85 -19.84
N ARG A 154 2.31 9.98 -20.09
CA ARG A 154 1.69 10.29 -21.40
C ARG A 154 0.27 10.90 -21.29
N PRO A 155 -0.17 11.80 -22.21
CA PRO A 155 -1.46 12.53 -22.15
C PRO A 155 -2.60 12.00 -23.04
N SER A 156 -3.84 12.45 -22.81
CA SER A 156 -5.11 11.97 -23.37
C SER A 156 -6.06 13.05 -23.91
N GLY A 157 -7.11 12.65 -24.62
CA GLY A 157 -8.13 13.45 -25.33
C GLY A 157 -9.61 13.02 -25.03
N ARG A 158 -10.64 13.64 -25.51
CA ARG A 158 -11.97 14.19 -25.30
C ARG A 158 -13.23 13.25 -25.08
N ARG A 159 -14.28 13.65 -24.46
CA ARG A 159 -15.49 13.59 -23.63
C ARG A 159 -16.64 12.60 -23.90
N PRO A 160 -17.43 12.19 -22.93
CA PRO A 160 -18.65 12.80 -22.37
C PRO A 160 -18.90 12.59 -20.86
N SER A 161 -19.91 13.23 -20.26
CA SER A 161 -20.14 13.42 -18.84
C SER A 161 -20.78 12.23 -18.12
N ARG A 162 -20.21 11.82 -16.98
CA ARG A 162 -20.76 10.85 -16.03
C ARG A 162 -20.39 11.24 -14.60
N THR A 163 -21.10 10.69 -13.62
CA THR A 163 -21.11 11.21 -12.25
C THR A 163 -20.18 10.48 -11.29
N SER A 164 -19.57 9.40 -11.66
CA SER A 164 -18.55 8.72 -10.85
C SER A 164 -17.24 8.55 -11.60
N MET A 165 -16.12 8.41 -10.87
CA MET A 165 -14.81 8.20 -11.49
C MET A 165 -13.85 7.43 -10.60
N ILE A 166 -12.79 6.89 -11.22
CA ILE A 166 -11.68 6.28 -10.51
C ILE A 166 -10.52 7.27 -10.41
N VAL A 167 -9.97 7.43 -9.20
CA VAL A 167 -8.73 8.18 -8.96
C VAL A 167 -7.61 7.19 -8.61
N HIS A 168 -6.69 7.02 -9.53
CA HIS A 168 -5.59 6.06 -9.38
C HIS A 168 -4.58 6.46 -8.30
N GLY A 169 -3.83 5.48 -7.80
CA GLY A 169 -2.79 5.67 -6.79
C GLY A 169 -1.45 6.15 -7.35
N THR A 170 -0.46 6.27 -6.46
CA THR A 170 0.92 6.59 -6.79
C THR A 170 1.46 5.60 -7.82
N TRP A 171 2.19 6.13 -8.82
CA TRP A 171 2.80 5.42 -9.97
C TRP A 171 1.84 4.59 -10.84
N ALA A 172 0.52 4.72 -10.63
CA ALA A 172 -0.46 3.95 -11.38
C ALA A 172 -1.04 4.68 -12.61
N ARG A 173 -0.56 5.89 -12.95
CA ARG A 173 -1.07 6.68 -14.08
C ARG A 173 -1.14 5.89 -15.39
N SER A 174 -0.11 5.13 -15.72
CA SER A 174 -0.05 4.30 -16.93
C SER A 174 -0.56 2.86 -16.75
N SER A 175 -1.10 2.51 -15.57
CA SER A 175 -1.64 1.17 -15.34
C SER A 175 -3.00 1.02 -16.00
N SER A 176 -3.23 -0.12 -16.65
CA SER A 176 -4.45 -0.37 -17.41
C SER A 176 -5.70 -0.58 -16.53
N TRP A 177 -5.56 -1.13 -15.33
CA TRP A 177 -6.66 -1.62 -14.50
C TRP A 177 -7.80 -0.61 -14.24
N TRP A 178 -7.49 0.68 -14.19
CA TRP A 178 -8.44 1.76 -13.91
C TRP A 178 -8.88 2.53 -15.15
N GLN A 179 -8.26 2.27 -16.30
CA GLN A 179 -8.44 3.06 -17.52
C GLN A 179 -9.63 2.56 -18.35
N PRO A 180 -10.59 3.43 -18.71
CA PRO A 180 -11.65 3.09 -19.64
C PRO A 180 -11.07 2.87 -21.06
N PRO A 181 -11.76 2.08 -21.90
CA PRO A 181 -12.90 1.24 -21.58
C PRO A 181 -12.49 -0.19 -21.18
N THR A 182 -11.18 -0.51 -21.15
CA THR A 182 -10.66 -1.89 -21.11
C THR A 182 -9.98 -2.26 -19.79
N GLY A 183 -9.90 -1.34 -18.84
CA GLY A 183 -9.39 -1.66 -17.51
C GLY A 183 -10.28 -2.64 -16.80
N ASP A 184 -9.71 -3.71 -16.25
CA ASP A 184 -10.47 -4.78 -15.59
C ASP A 184 -11.33 -4.28 -14.43
N PHE A 185 -10.77 -3.42 -13.57
CA PHE A 185 -11.51 -2.83 -12.47
C PHE A 185 -12.49 -1.75 -12.94
N TRP A 186 -12.12 -0.96 -13.95
CA TRP A 186 -13.04 0.01 -14.56
C TRP A 186 -14.27 -0.70 -15.14
N THR A 187 -14.05 -1.74 -15.94
CA THR A 187 -15.12 -2.54 -16.55
C THR A 187 -16.02 -3.15 -15.49
N TYR A 188 -15.41 -3.73 -14.44
CA TYR A 188 -16.17 -4.31 -13.35
C TYR A 188 -17.06 -3.29 -12.63
N LEU A 189 -16.52 -2.12 -12.28
CA LEU A 189 -17.29 -1.05 -11.63
C LEU A 189 -18.43 -0.56 -12.53
N HIS A 190 -18.13 -0.31 -13.80
CA HIS A 190 -19.12 0.14 -14.77
C HIS A 190 -20.28 -0.84 -14.93
N ASP A 191 -19.98 -2.12 -15.05
CA ASP A 191 -20.98 -3.14 -15.37
C ASP A 191 -21.75 -3.64 -14.14
N ASN A 192 -21.18 -3.56 -12.93
CA ASN A 192 -21.74 -4.21 -11.75
C ASN A 192 -22.03 -3.27 -10.57
N VAL A 193 -21.49 -2.04 -10.57
CA VAL A 193 -21.59 -1.14 -9.41
C VAL A 193 -22.19 0.21 -9.78
N ASP A 194 -21.65 0.87 -10.80
CA ASP A 194 -22.09 2.21 -11.21
C ASP A 194 -21.98 2.39 -12.74
N PRO A 195 -23.09 2.24 -13.47
CA PRO A 195 -23.10 2.39 -14.93
C PRO A 195 -22.83 3.86 -15.38
N ASN A 196 -22.82 4.81 -14.44
CA ASN A 196 -22.45 6.20 -14.70
C ASN A 196 -20.97 6.50 -14.46
N LEU A 197 -20.13 5.48 -14.42
CA LEU A 197 -18.68 5.64 -14.26
C LEU A 197 -18.08 6.36 -15.49
N TYR A 198 -17.35 7.45 -15.24
CA TYR A 198 -16.76 8.28 -16.29
C TYR A 198 -15.80 7.49 -17.17
N GLY A 199 -16.07 7.45 -18.47
CA GLY A 199 -15.34 6.64 -19.43
C GLY A 199 -14.74 7.41 -20.60
N ALA A 200 -14.80 8.74 -20.58
CA ALA A 200 -14.29 9.54 -21.69
C ALA A 200 -12.74 9.66 -21.69
N PRO A 201 -12.13 9.91 -22.85
CA PRO A 201 -10.68 10.02 -22.97
C PRO A 201 -10.06 11.16 -22.17
N ASP A 202 -10.81 12.21 -21.87
CA ASP A 202 -10.38 13.36 -21.06
C ASP A 202 -10.63 13.17 -19.55
N ARG A 203 -10.64 11.91 -19.10
CA ARG A 203 -10.74 11.55 -17.68
C ARG A 203 -9.68 12.24 -16.84
N PHE A 204 -9.99 12.45 -15.58
CA PHE A 204 -9.00 12.97 -14.64
C PHE A 204 -7.80 12.01 -14.49
N GLU A 205 -6.62 12.57 -14.59
CA GLU A 205 -5.36 11.90 -14.32
C GLU A 205 -4.44 12.85 -13.55
N TRP A 206 -3.87 12.43 -12.46
CA TRP A 206 -2.82 13.18 -11.79
C TRP A 206 -1.44 12.56 -12.06
N SER A 207 -0.38 13.22 -11.64
CA SER A 207 1.00 12.77 -11.90
C SER A 207 1.32 11.37 -11.36
N GLY A 208 0.63 10.93 -10.30
CA GLY A 208 1.00 9.73 -9.56
C GLY A 208 2.30 9.90 -8.78
N GLY A 209 2.78 11.14 -8.57
CA GLY A 209 4.00 11.41 -7.83
C GLY A 209 3.84 11.12 -6.33
N TYR A 210 4.93 10.66 -5.71
CA TYR A 210 4.88 10.23 -4.32
C TYR A 210 4.85 11.38 -3.29
N SER A 211 5.36 12.56 -3.63
CA SER A 211 5.49 13.67 -2.67
C SER A 211 4.16 14.30 -2.25
N ASP A 212 4.14 14.94 -1.09
CA ASP A 212 2.99 15.74 -0.63
C ASP A 212 2.64 16.86 -1.61
N ALA A 213 3.65 17.48 -2.23
CA ALA A 213 3.45 18.49 -3.26
C ALA A 213 2.73 17.93 -4.49
N ALA A 214 3.09 16.72 -4.92
CA ALA A 214 2.41 16.05 -6.03
C ALA A 214 0.96 15.71 -5.70
N ARG A 215 0.67 15.28 -4.46
CA ARG A 215 -0.71 15.02 -4.00
C ARG A 215 -1.52 16.31 -3.89
N ALA A 216 -0.91 17.40 -3.38
CA ALA A 216 -1.56 18.69 -3.28
C ALA A 216 -1.92 19.24 -4.67
N LEU A 217 -0.98 19.17 -5.62
CA LEU A 217 -1.24 19.53 -7.01
C LEU A 217 -2.34 18.66 -7.61
N GLY A 218 -2.29 17.34 -7.42
CA GLY A 218 -3.34 16.43 -7.87
C GLY A 218 -4.71 16.74 -7.29
N GLY A 219 -4.79 17.15 -6.02
CA GLY A 219 -6.05 17.60 -5.39
C GLY A 219 -6.60 18.88 -6.03
N HIS A 220 -5.74 19.86 -6.27
CA HIS A 220 -6.10 21.09 -6.99
C HIS A 220 -6.55 20.79 -8.43
N ASP A 221 -5.81 19.94 -9.14
CA ASP A 221 -6.12 19.55 -10.51
C ASP A 221 -7.45 18.78 -10.59
N LEU A 222 -7.76 17.93 -9.61
CA LEU A 222 -9.05 17.25 -9.51
C LEU A 222 -10.19 18.24 -9.30
N GLN A 223 -10.01 19.22 -8.41
CA GLN A 223 -11.00 20.27 -8.19
C GLN A 223 -11.26 21.06 -9.48
N ALA A 224 -10.19 21.50 -10.16
CA ALA A 224 -10.29 22.25 -11.41
C ALA A 224 -10.98 21.41 -12.51
N TRP A 225 -10.62 20.12 -12.61
CA TRP A 225 -11.24 19.21 -13.56
C TRP A 225 -12.75 19.04 -13.31
N VAL A 226 -13.15 18.85 -12.05
CA VAL A 226 -14.57 18.73 -11.64
C VAL A 226 -15.35 20.02 -11.99
N GLN A 227 -14.76 21.18 -11.73
CA GLN A 227 -15.37 22.48 -12.07
C GLN A 227 -15.50 22.66 -13.58
N GLN A 228 -14.45 22.35 -14.34
CA GLN A 228 -14.44 22.44 -15.81
C GLN A 228 -15.52 21.57 -16.45
N HIS A 229 -15.81 20.40 -15.86
CA HIS A 229 -16.81 19.46 -16.35
C HIS A 229 -18.21 19.69 -15.76
N ASN A 230 -18.35 20.67 -14.88
CA ASN A 230 -19.59 20.99 -14.18
C ASN A 230 -20.21 19.77 -13.48
N LEU A 231 -19.36 18.98 -12.80
CA LEU A 231 -19.77 17.79 -12.08
C LEU A 231 -19.96 18.12 -10.60
N GLY A 232 -21.22 18.13 -10.14
CA GLY A 232 -21.57 18.27 -8.72
C GLY A 232 -21.99 16.93 -8.11
N GLY A 233 -21.63 16.66 -6.84
CA GLY A 233 -22.05 15.43 -6.15
C GLY A 233 -21.42 14.14 -6.70
N LEU A 234 -20.22 14.23 -7.25
CA LEU A 234 -19.45 13.17 -7.85
C LEU A 234 -19.12 12.04 -6.87
N ASP A 235 -19.31 10.78 -7.27
CA ASP A 235 -18.83 9.61 -6.53
C ASP A 235 -17.37 9.29 -6.95
N LEU A 236 -16.50 9.05 -5.97
CA LEU A 236 -15.08 8.78 -6.22
C LEU A 236 -14.70 7.40 -5.72
N PHE A 237 -14.20 6.56 -6.61
CA PHE A 237 -13.52 5.31 -6.30
C PHE A 237 -12.01 5.55 -6.34
N THR A 238 -11.34 5.51 -5.21
CA THR A 238 -9.94 5.92 -5.12
C THR A 238 -9.07 4.78 -4.64
N HIS A 239 -7.88 4.65 -5.19
CA HIS A 239 -6.92 3.64 -4.72
C HIS A 239 -5.66 4.31 -4.18
N SER A 240 -5.16 3.79 -3.03
CA SER A 240 -3.92 4.26 -2.42
C SER A 240 -3.93 5.79 -2.22
N HIS A 241 -2.87 6.51 -2.58
CA HIS A 241 -2.80 7.97 -2.52
C HIS A 241 -3.77 8.71 -3.46
N GLY A 242 -4.48 8.02 -4.33
CA GLY A 242 -5.65 8.59 -5.00
C GLY A 242 -6.72 9.06 -4.01
N GLY A 243 -6.83 8.36 -2.87
CA GLY A 243 -7.66 8.79 -1.74
C GLY A 243 -7.17 10.10 -1.10
N SER A 244 -5.85 10.26 -0.93
CA SER A 244 -5.27 11.51 -0.43
C SER A 244 -5.55 12.69 -1.38
N VAL A 245 -5.43 12.48 -2.69
CA VAL A 245 -5.77 13.47 -3.73
C VAL A 245 -7.25 13.86 -3.65
N ALA A 246 -8.14 12.87 -3.55
CA ALA A 246 -9.57 13.10 -3.44
C ALA A 246 -9.95 13.86 -2.16
N MET A 247 -9.34 13.51 -1.02
CA MET A 247 -9.57 14.24 0.24
C MET A 247 -9.08 15.68 0.17
N LEU A 248 -7.94 15.96 -0.47
CA LEU A 248 -7.46 17.33 -0.67
C LEU A 248 -8.37 18.14 -1.58
N ALA A 249 -8.87 17.56 -2.68
CA ALA A 249 -9.87 18.23 -3.53
C ALA A 249 -11.16 18.51 -2.74
N ASN A 250 -11.59 17.57 -1.90
CA ASN A 250 -12.77 17.72 -1.06
C ASN A 250 -12.59 18.83 0.00
N GLN A 251 -11.43 18.89 0.67
CA GLN A 251 -11.07 20.00 1.58
C GLN A 251 -11.04 21.35 0.89
N SER A 252 -10.76 21.38 -0.42
CA SER A 252 -10.77 22.60 -1.25
C SER A 252 -12.15 22.93 -1.80
N GLY A 253 -13.22 22.27 -1.34
CA GLY A 253 -14.60 22.56 -1.65
C GLY A 253 -15.22 21.72 -2.78
N THR A 254 -14.52 20.70 -3.29
CA THR A 254 -15.13 19.73 -4.23
C THR A 254 -16.18 18.91 -3.47
N ARG A 255 -17.43 18.98 -3.92
CA ARG A 255 -18.52 18.17 -3.34
C ARG A 255 -18.43 16.74 -3.84
N VAL A 256 -18.45 15.80 -2.90
CA VAL A 256 -18.38 14.37 -3.17
C VAL A 256 -19.62 13.70 -2.56
N GLY A 257 -20.36 12.96 -3.36
CA GLY A 257 -21.52 12.21 -2.87
C GLY A 257 -21.05 11.03 -2.04
N ARG A 258 -20.24 10.17 -2.64
CA ARG A 258 -19.61 9.01 -1.97
C ARG A 258 -18.11 8.97 -2.28
N LEU A 259 -17.31 8.85 -1.24
CA LEU A 259 -15.86 8.66 -1.31
C LEU A 259 -15.50 7.24 -0.90
N VAL A 260 -15.06 6.42 -1.85
CA VAL A 260 -14.61 5.04 -1.62
C VAL A 260 -13.08 5.03 -1.60
N LEU A 261 -12.52 4.65 -0.45
CA LEU A 261 -11.07 4.63 -0.18
C LEU A 261 -10.56 3.19 -0.21
N LEU A 262 -9.94 2.77 -1.30
CA LEU A 262 -9.39 1.44 -1.49
C LEU A 262 -7.91 1.42 -1.11
N SER A 263 -7.51 0.67 -0.10
CA SER A 263 -6.13 0.63 0.42
C SER A 263 -5.48 2.02 0.56
N CYS A 264 -6.27 3.00 1.02
CA CYS A 264 -5.78 4.37 1.19
C CYS A 264 -4.96 4.48 2.49
N PRO A 265 -3.69 4.98 2.45
CA PRO A 265 -2.92 5.21 3.66
C PRO A 265 -3.52 6.35 4.50
N VAL A 266 -3.55 6.15 5.82
CA VAL A 266 -4.11 7.17 6.74
C VAL A 266 -2.99 8.08 7.23
N HIS A 267 -3.04 9.33 6.83
CA HIS A 267 -2.16 10.40 7.30
C HIS A 267 -2.99 11.51 7.98
N TRP A 268 -3.73 11.12 9.00
CA TRP A 268 -4.61 12.01 9.75
C TRP A 268 -3.81 12.99 10.63
N PRO A 269 -4.20 14.26 10.73
CA PRO A 269 -5.34 14.94 10.09
C PRO A 269 -5.03 15.53 8.70
N LYS A 270 -3.83 15.33 8.17
CA LYS A 270 -3.34 15.97 6.94
C LYS A 270 -4.23 15.66 5.73
N TYR A 271 -4.58 14.40 5.55
CA TYR A 271 -5.53 13.93 4.55
C TYR A 271 -6.76 13.39 5.29
N ALA A 272 -7.75 14.25 5.43
CA ALA A 272 -9.03 13.93 6.06
C ALA A 272 -10.17 14.41 5.16
N PRO A 273 -11.28 13.69 5.05
CA PRO A 273 -12.44 14.20 4.34
C PRO A 273 -13.00 15.45 5.02
N ASP A 274 -13.44 16.43 4.23
CA ASP A 274 -14.34 17.47 4.75
C ASP A 274 -15.76 16.90 4.80
N PHE A 275 -16.20 16.52 5.98
CA PHE A 275 -17.50 15.92 6.21
C PHE A 275 -18.68 16.88 5.98
N THR A 276 -18.43 18.16 5.73
CA THR A 276 -19.48 19.11 5.32
C THR A 276 -19.68 19.10 3.80
N ALA A 277 -18.71 18.58 3.05
CA ALA A 277 -18.68 18.53 1.60
C ALA A 277 -18.67 17.10 1.02
N VAL A 278 -18.70 16.06 1.88
CA VAL A 278 -18.82 14.66 1.47
C VAL A 278 -20.06 14.01 2.11
N GLY A 279 -20.82 13.24 1.33
CA GLY A 279 -22.04 12.57 1.79
C GLY A 279 -21.72 11.33 2.61
N THR A 280 -20.98 10.39 2.04
CA THR A 280 -20.54 9.15 2.70
C THR A 280 -19.07 8.87 2.42
N VAL A 281 -18.39 8.26 3.39
CA VAL A 281 -17.01 7.80 3.23
C VAL A 281 -16.94 6.32 3.61
N VAL A 282 -16.50 5.50 2.66
CA VAL A 282 -16.32 4.06 2.83
C VAL A 282 -14.87 3.72 2.61
N SER A 283 -14.23 3.07 3.57
CA SER A 283 -12.88 2.54 3.46
C SER A 283 -12.94 1.02 3.27
N VAL A 284 -12.27 0.52 2.26
CA VAL A 284 -12.07 -0.92 2.00
C VAL A 284 -10.58 -1.19 1.98
N ARG A 285 -10.12 -2.11 2.81
CA ARG A 285 -8.70 -2.41 2.98
C ARG A 285 -8.43 -3.86 3.34
N VAL A 286 -7.18 -4.22 3.37
CA VAL A 286 -6.71 -5.54 3.83
C VAL A 286 -6.22 -5.47 5.28
N HIS A 287 -5.97 -6.64 5.91
CA HIS A 287 -5.59 -6.68 7.32
C HIS A 287 -4.29 -5.96 7.66
N LEU A 288 -3.25 -6.15 6.86
CA LEU A 288 -1.97 -5.45 6.98
C LEU A 288 -1.42 -5.19 5.58
N ASP A 289 -1.43 -3.94 5.20
CA ASP A 289 -0.96 -3.51 3.89
C ASP A 289 0.51 -3.11 3.97
N LEU A 290 1.38 -3.86 3.28
CA LEU A 290 2.82 -3.60 3.35
C LEU A 290 3.22 -2.32 2.62
N VAL A 291 2.46 -1.88 1.62
CA VAL A 291 2.71 -0.61 0.91
C VAL A 291 2.36 0.56 1.83
N ILE A 292 1.20 0.50 2.51
CA ILE A 292 0.82 1.52 3.51
C ILE A 292 1.84 1.57 4.64
N LEU A 293 2.33 0.41 5.07
CA LEU A 293 3.34 0.33 6.10
C LEU A 293 4.65 1.01 5.67
N ALA A 294 5.11 0.74 4.44
CA ALA A 294 6.29 1.38 3.87
C ALA A 294 6.09 2.89 3.65
N ASP A 295 4.86 3.33 3.41
CA ASP A 295 4.45 4.72 3.32
C ASP A 295 4.36 5.43 4.68
N ARG A 296 4.55 4.72 5.80
CA ARG A 296 4.32 5.21 7.18
C ARG A 296 2.89 5.69 7.42
N GLY A 297 1.96 5.28 6.60
CA GLY A 297 0.54 5.53 6.76
C GLY A 297 -0.09 4.65 7.84
N GLY A 298 -1.08 5.15 8.54
CA GLY A 298 -1.92 4.35 9.41
C GLY A 298 -2.71 3.31 8.61
N GLN A 299 -2.89 2.13 9.22
CA GLN A 299 -3.59 1.00 8.59
C GLN A 299 -5.11 1.15 8.65
N ARG A 300 -5.66 2.02 9.48
CA ARG A 300 -7.11 2.24 9.65
C ARG A 300 -7.44 3.69 9.98
N PHE A 301 -8.61 4.13 9.55
CA PHE A 301 -9.22 5.35 10.05
C PHE A 301 -9.83 5.09 11.43
N HIS A 302 -9.75 6.07 12.32
CA HIS A 302 -10.34 6.01 13.66
C HIS A 302 -11.45 7.05 13.83
N ASP A 303 -12.18 7.33 12.74
CA ASP A 303 -13.31 8.27 12.73
C ASP A 303 -14.60 7.49 12.45
N ASN A 304 -15.60 7.62 13.33
CA ASN A 304 -16.87 6.91 13.23
C ASN A 304 -17.76 7.34 12.05
N ARG A 305 -17.41 8.42 11.37
CA ARG A 305 -18.07 8.86 10.14
C ARG A 305 -17.55 8.14 8.90
N ILE A 306 -16.48 7.34 9.04
CA ILE A 306 -15.92 6.51 7.98
C ILE A 306 -16.33 5.06 8.22
N GLN A 307 -17.08 4.50 7.29
CA GLN A 307 -17.41 3.09 7.31
C GLN A 307 -16.18 2.27 6.93
N GLU A 308 -15.58 1.60 7.89
CA GLU A 308 -14.32 0.85 7.71
C GLU A 308 -14.62 -0.63 7.43
N ASN A 309 -14.25 -1.14 6.27
CA ASN A 309 -14.40 -2.54 5.86
C ASN A 309 -13.02 -3.17 5.64
N VAL A 310 -12.77 -4.31 6.26
CA VAL A 310 -11.51 -5.03 6.16
C VAL A 310 -11.74 -6.37 5.49
N LEU A 311 -11.18 -6.54 4.30
CA LEU A 311 -11.21 -7.82 3.60
C LEU A 311 -10.34 -8.85 4.32
N PRO A 312 -10.71 -10.13 4.35
CA PRO A 312 -9.95 -11.20 5.01
C PRO A 312 -8.70 -11.60 4.20
N ILE A 313 -7.99 -10.59 3.70
CA ILE A 313 -6.78 -10.70 2.88
C ILE A 313 -5.64 -10.03 3.64
N TRP A 314 -4.43 -10.57 3.48
CA TRP A 314 -3.22 -10.07 4.14
C TRP A 314 -2.22 -9.61 3.11
N PHE A 315 -1.54 -8.47 3.39
CA PHE A 315 -0.36 -7.93 2.71
C PHE A 315 -0.56 -7.41 1.29
N ASP A 316 -1.66 -7.73 0.62
CA ASP A 316 -1.88 -7.39 -0.78
C ASP A 316 -2.56 -6.02 -0.93
N HIS A 317 -1.76 -5.01 -1.27
CA HIS A 317 -2.21 -3.64 -1.53
C HIS A 317 -3.21 -3.52 -2.69
N PHE A 318 -3.14 -4.45 -3.63
CA PHE A 318 -3.94 -4.42 -4.87
C PHE A 318 -5.25 -5.18 -4.75
N ALA A 319 -5.40 -6.00 -3.71
CA ALA A 319 -6.59 -6.81 -3.48
C ALA A 319 -7.89 -5.99 -3.44
N THR A 320 -7.81 -4.72 -3.04
CA THR A 320 -8.99 -3.84 -2.91
C THR A 320 -9.51 -3.27 -4.23
N HIS A 321 -8.79 -3.42 -5.32
CA HIS A 321 -9.27 -3.10 -6.68
C HIS A 321 -9.23 -4.31 -7.63
N ASP A 322 -9.18 -5.51 -7.09
CA ASP A 322 -9.31 -6.75 -7.84
C ASP A 322 -10.79 -7.14 -7.97
N PRO A 323 -11.34 -7.26 -9.20
CA PRO A 323 -12.74 -7.60 -9.42
C PRO A 323 -13.16 -8.94 -8.80
N GLY A 324 -12.26 -9.94 -8.81
CA GLY A 324 -12.52 -11.25 -8.21
C GLY A 324 -12.73 -11.16 -6.69
N ASN A 325 -11.95 -10.32 -6.03
CA ASN A 325 -12.13 -10.05 -4.60
C ASN A 325 -13.42 -9.29 -4.31
N TRP A 326 -13.83 -8.38 -5.19
CA TRP A 326 -15.08 -7.65 -5.05
C TRP A 326 -16.30 -8.59 -5.10
N VAL A 327 -16.27 -9.56 -6.02
CA VAL A 327 -17.30 -10.60 -6.11
C VAL A 327 -17.25 -11.52 -4.87
N THR A 328 -16.06 -12.03 -4.55
CA THR A 328 -15.88 -13.04 -3.49
C THR A 328 -16.31 -12.52 -2.11
N TYR A 329 -16.01 -11.26 -1.82
CA TYR A 329 -16.27 -10.65 -0.50
C TYR A 329 -17.47 -9.72 -0.48
N GLY A 330 -18.22 -9.64 -1.58
CA GLY A 330 -19.44 -8.83 -1.64
C GLY A 330 -19.22 -7.34 -1.44
N VAL A 331 -18.10 -6.79 -1.91
CA VAL A 331 -17.72 -5.38 -1.71
C VAL A 331 -18.80 -4.40 -2.17
N PRO A 332 -19.56 -4.61 -3.27
CA PRO A 332 -20.64 -3.72 -3.66
C PRO A 332 -21.69 -3.51 -2.56
N GLY A 333 -21.94 -4.52 -1.72
CA GLY A 333 -22.86 -4.43 -0.58
C GLY A 333 -22.31 -3.66 0.62
N MET A 334 -21.02 -3.27 0.58
CA MET A 334 -20.36 -2.49 1.63
C MET A 334 -20.35 -0.99 1.32
N LEU A 335 -20.78 -0.59 0.12
CA LEU A 335 -20.73 0.80 -0.38
C LEU A 335 -22.05 1.52 -0.05
#